data_33469e3fc3a793fe7a2f391abf9fe75e
#
_entry.id   33469e3fc3a793fe7a2f391abf9fe75e
#
_cell.length_a   1.000
_cell.length_b   1.000
_cell.length_c   1.000
_cell.angle_alpha   90.00
_cell.angle_beta   90.00
_cell.angle_gamma   90.00
#
_symmetry.space_group_name_H-M   'P 1'
#
loop_
_entity.id
_entity.type
_entity.pdbx_description
1 polymer ?
#
loop_
_entity_poly.entity_id
_entity_poly.type
_entity_poly.pdbx_seq_one_letter_code
_entity_poly.pdbx_strand_id
1 'polypeptide(L)'
;PDFLTATTFFPNADKYIMLGLEPVGKLPEFKKFKPGDHTVYSAHFKQSLGDIFVKSYFITRKMLQDFSSQKVNGLLPILTFFIRKTGHEISDIKYVYRYKQDSIVERPYDVKMPDIEDGGTKKPFGVRVDFVQDGKNKSVYYFKYDVSNKKFNDTCAFYNYINNSKNVVTYIKSASYLLHNNFMSNMRDLILNNSSYVIQDDTGIPYKFFTENNNWEMKLYGQYTKPVSDFTYLSMQKPLEEAYQKDSAKIGKLPFHLGYHWGSKKDVIIYASKKK
;
A
#
# COMPACT_ATOMS: atom_id res chain seq x y z
N PRO A 1 -2.46 -7.29 -4.37
CA PRO A 1 -1.29 -7.95 -3.78
C PRO A 1 -0.97 -7.39 -2.42
N ASP A 2 -1.02 -6.07 -2.24
CA ASP A 2 -0.61 -5.45 -0.97
C ASP A 2 -1.41 -5.93 0.23
N PHE A 3 -2.72 -6.16 0.08
CA PHE A 3 -3.54 -6.74 1.15
C PHE A 3 -3.07 -8.15 1.54
N LEU A 4 -2.81 -9.02 0.56
CA LEU A 4 -2.33 -10.37 0.82
C LEU A 4 -0.96 -10.36 1.52
N THR A 5 -0.04 -9.55 1.01
CA THR A 5 1.28 -9.37 1.60
C THR A 5 1.17 -8.85 3.04
N ALA A 6 0.34 -7.83 3.27
CA ALA A 6 0.14 -7.24 4.59
C ALA A 6 -0.39 -8.24 5.62
N THR A 7 -1.45 -8.97 5.28
CA THR A 7 -2.06 -9.94 6.19
C THR A 7 -1.19 -11.18 6.41
N THR A 8 -0.34 -11.53 5.45
CA THR A 8 0.61 -12.63 5.57
C THR A 8 1.78 -12.26 6.49
N PHE A 9 2.38 -11.08 6.31
CA PHE A 9 3.52 -10.68 7.13
C PHE A 9 3.14 -10.10 8.49
N PHE A 10 1.96 -9.53 8.61
CA PHE A 10 1.48 -8.90 9.84
C PHE A 10 0.08 -9.42 10.25
N PRO A 11 -0.09 -10.74 10.46
CA PRO A 11 -1.40 -11.33 10.73
C PRO A 11 -2.03 -10.85 12.05
N ASN A 12 -1.21 -10.34 12.97
CA ASN A 12 -1.66 -9.82 14.25
C ASN A 12 -1.97 -8.31 14.26
N ALA A 13 -1.79 -7.61 13.15
CA ALA A 13 -2.17 -6.21 13.07
C ALA A 13 -3.69 -6.06 13.03
N ASP A 14 -4.22 -5.08 13.77
CA ASP A 14 -5.65 -4.77 13.79
C ASP A 14 -6.03 -3.78 12.68
N LYS A 15 -5.06 -2.98 12.23
CA LYS A 15 -5.24 -1.95 11.23
C LYS A 15 -4.15 -2.00 10.16
N TYR A 16 -4.58 -1.96 8.90
CA TYR A 16 -3.71 -1.87 7.73
C TYR A 16 -3.97 -0.55 7.02
N ILE A 17 -2.92 0.21 6.74
CA ILE A 17 -3.01 1.51 6.05
C ILE A 17 -2.28 1.40 4.73
N MET A 18 -3.02 1.55 3.64
CA MET A 18 -2.52 1.48 2.27
C MET A 18 -2.59 2.85 1.61
N LEU A 19 -1.52 3.25 0.95
CA LEU A 19 -1.39 4.53 0.27
C LEU A 19 -1.05 4.31 -1.22
N GLY A 20 -1.87 4.88 -2.09
CA GLY A 20 -1.70 4.77 -3.54
C GLY A 20 -2.26 5.96 -4.30
N LEU A 21 -2.24 5.87 -5.62
CA LEU A 21 -2.76 6.90 -6.52
C LEU A 21 -3.98 6.44 -7.31
N GLU A 22 -4.32 5.18 -7.23
CA GLU A 22 -5.44 4.58 -7.94
C GLU A 22 -6.76 5.10 -7.36
N PRO A 23 -7.82 5.25 -8.19
CA PRO A 23 -9.13 5.65 -7.69
C PRO A 23 -9.65 4.71 -6.61
N VAL A 24 -10.27 5.25 -5.58
CA VAL A 24 -10.94 4.43 -4.55
C VAL A 24 -12.01 3.55 -5.19
N GLY A 25 -12.83 4.14 -6.04
CA GLY A 25 -13.86 3.44 -6.79
C GLY A 25 -15.11 3.08 -5.97
N LYS A 26 -15.93 2.22 -6.55
CA LYS A 26 -17.18 1.74 -5.95
C LYS A 26 -17.45 0.29 -6.30
N LEU A 27 -18.18 -0.41 -5.46
CA LEU A 27 -18.67 -1.74 -5.77
C LEU A 27 -19.76 -1.67 -6.87
N PRO A 28 -19.84 -2.69 -7.72
CA PRO A 28 -20.92 -2.78 -8.70
C PRO A 28 -22.27 -3.01 -7.99
N GLU A 29 -23.31 -2.41 -8.55
CA GLU A 29 -24.69 -2.62 -8.09
C GLU A 29 -25.25 -3.90 -8.73
N PHE A 30 -24.82 -5.06 -8.27
CA PHE A 30 -25.20 -6.36 -8.84
C PHE A 30 -26.71 -6.55 -9.00
N LYS A 31 -27.51 -5.93 -8.12
CA LYS A 31 -28.99 -5.98 -8.20
C LYS A 31 -29.52 -5.30 -9.45
N LYS A 32 -28.76 -4.43 -10.10
CA LYS A 32 -29.15 -3.72 -11.34
C LYS A 32 -28.61 -4.39 -12.60
N PHE A 33 -27.87 -5.48 -12.47
CA PHE A 33 -27.28 -6.18 -13.61
C PHE A 33 -28.42 -6.85 -14.45
N LYS A 34 -28.31 -6.66 -15.76
CA LYS A 34 -29.12 -7.34 -16.75
C LYS A 34 -28.50 -8.71 -17.12
N PRO A 35 -29.26 -9.61 -17.76
CA PRO A 35 -28.71 -10.84 -18.31
C PRO A 35 -27.46 -10.54 -19.15
N GLY A 36 -26.37 -11.23 -18.89
CA GLY A 36 -25.06 -11.03 -19.54
C GLY A 36 -24.10 -10.05 -18.87
N ASP A 37 -24.58 -9.09 -18.06
CA ASP A 37 -23.71 -8.11 -17.37
C ASP A 37 -22.71 -8.77 -16.42
N HIS A 38 -23.12 -9.85 -15.74
CA HIS A 38 -22.23 -10.61 -14.86
C HIS A 38 -21.04 -11.22 -15.62
N THR A 39 -21.29 -11.77 -16.83
CA THR A 39 -20.25 -12.35 -17.65
C THR A 39 -19.26 -11.28 -18.12
N VAL A 40 -19.77 -10.15 -18.58
CA VAL A 40 -18.96 -9.01 -19.02
C VAL A 40 -18.14 -8.45 -17.87
N TYR A 41 -18.75 -8.22 -16.71
CA TYR A 41 -18.05 -7.75 -15.51
C TYR A 41 -16.93 -8.71 -15.08
N SER A 42 -17.25 -10.01 -15.02
CA SER A 42 -16.28 -11.05 -14.63
C SER A 42 -15.09 -11.12 -15.59
N ALA A 43 -15.32 -10.97 -16.90
CA ALA A 43 -14.25 -10.94 -17.89
C ALA A 43 -13.29 -9.76 -17.67
N HIS A 44 -13.83 -8.56 -17.45
CA HIS A 44 -13.02 -7.38 -17.19
C HIS A 44 -12.32 -7.44 -15.83
N PHE A 45 -12.98 -7.97 -14.81
CA PHE A 45 -12.38 -8.18 -13.50
C PHE A 45 -11.21 -9.18 -13.60
N LYS A 46 -11.40 -10.29 -14.31
CA LYS A 46 -10.33 -11.28 -14.60
C LYS A 46 -9.16 -10.65 -15.35
N GLN A 47 -9.42 -9.81 -16.35
CA GLN A 47 -8.38 -9.11 -17.08
C GLN A 47 -7.57 -8.19 -16.15
N SER A 48 -8.24 -7.38 -15.32
CA SER A 48 -7.58 -6.51 -14.33
C SER A 48 -6.73 -7.29 -13.33
N LEU A 49 -7.21 -8.46 -12.86
CA LEU A 49 -6.44 -9.36 -12.01
C LEU A 49 -5.24 -9.97 -12.76
N GLY A 50 -5.42 -10.34 -14.04
CA GLY A 50 -4.35 -10.90 -14.87
C GLY A 50 -3.15 -9.97 -14.95
N ASP A 51 -3.38 -8.68 -15.17
CA ASP A 51 -2.30 -7.68 -15.21
C ASP A 51 -1.59 -7.54 -13.85
N ILE A 52 -2.31 -7.68 -12.74
CA ILE A 52 -1.73 -7.69 -11.39
C ILE A 52 -0.83 -8.92 -11.18
N PHE A 53 -1.30 -10.10 -11.57
CA PHE A 53 -0.58 -11.36 -11.32
C PHE A 53 0.59 -11.58 -12.28
N VAL A 54 0.44 -11.19 -13.55
CA VAL A 54 1.49 -11.40 -14.55
C VAL A 54 2.71 -10.51 -14.34
N LYS A 55 2.51 -9.30 -13.84
CA LYS A 55 3.61 -8.33 -13.69
C LYS A 55 4.14 -8.22 -12.28
N SER A 56 3.58 -8.94 -11.31
CA SER A 56 3.97 -8.96 -9.90
C SER A 56 4.01 -7.61 -9.19
N TYR A 57 3.83 -6.51 -9.89
CA TYR A 57 3.76 -5.15 -9.38
C TYR A 57 2.78 -4.32 -10.20
N PHE A 58 2.25 -3.28 -9.57
CA PHE A 58 1.31 -2.37 -10.21
C PHE A 58 2.04 -1.39 -11.13
N ILE A 59 1.73 -1.41 -12.43
CA ILE A 59 2.07 -0.30 -13.31
C ILE A 59 0.97 0.75 -13.17
N THR A 60 1.21 1.75 -12.33
CA THR A 60 0.24 2.78 -11.95
C THR A 60 -0.50 3.39 -13.15
N ARG A 61 0.20 3.63 -14.27
CA ARG A 61 -0.39 4.23 -15.48
C ARG A 61 -1.41 3.30 -16.15
N LYS A 62 -1.13 2.01 -16.25
CA LYS A 62 -2.05 1.02 -16.82
C LYS A 62 -3.22 0.76 -15.89
N MET A 63 -2.97 0.65 -14.60
CA MET A 63 -4.02 0.51 -13.59
C MET A 63 -4.97 1.70 -13.56
N LEU A 64 -4.46 2.93 -13.69
CA LEU A 64 -5.31 4.10 -13.82
C LEU A 64 -6.26 3.99 -15.01
N GLN A 65 -5.80 3.44 -16.14
CA GLN A 65 -6.64 3.20 -17.32
C GLN A 65 -7.67 2.09 -17.09
N ASP A 66 -7.25 0.96 -16.54
CA ASP A 66 -8.11 -0.20 -16.30
C ASP A 66 -9.16 0.07 -15.22
N PHE A 67 -8.77 0.79 -14.14
CA PHE A 67 -9.67 1.13 -13.02
C PHE A 67 -10.49 2.41 -13.22
N SER A 68 -10.19 3.23 -14.22
CA SER A 68 -11.06 4.34 -14.63
C SER A 68 -12.12 3.92 -15.64
N SER A 69 -12.07 2.68 -16.12
CA SER A 69 -13.11 2.14 -16.99
C SER A 69 -14.44 2.00 -16.23
N GLN A 70 -15.56 2.16 -16.93
CA GLN A 70 -16.89 1.96 -16.32
C GLN A 70 -17.11 0.51 -15.81
N LYS A 71 -16.21 -0.40 -16.11
CA LYS A 71 -16.33 -1.85 -15.95
C LYS A 71 -15.79 -2.36 -14.61
N VAL A 72 -14.59 -1.90 -14.19
CA VAL A 72 -14.09 -2.11 -12.81
C VAL A 72 -13.77 -0.74 -12.23
N ASN A 73 -14.59 -0.26 -11.33
CA ASN A 73 -14.50 1.10 -10.85
C ASN A 73 -13.60 1.20 -9.62
N GLY A 74 -12.33 1.46 -9.83
CA GLY A 74 -11.33 1.71 -8.79
C GLY A 74 -10.85 0.47 -8.03
N LEU A 75 -10.17 0.71 -6.91
CA LEU A 75 -9.51 -0.34 -6.13
C LEU A 75 -10.47 -1.14 -5.24
N LEU A 76 -11.57 -0.53 -4.77
CA LEU A 76 -12.47 -1.14 -3.81
C LEU A 76 -12.99 -2.54 -4.22
N PRO A 77 -13.41 -2.78 -5.48
CA PRO A 77 -13.82 -4.13 -5.91
C PRO A 77 -12.72 -5.17 -5.76
N ILE A 78 -11.47 -4.80 -6.04
CA ILE A 78 -10.31 -5.70 -5.95
C ILE A 78 -9.96 -5.97 -4.48
N LEU A 79 -9.96 -4.93 -3.65
CA LEU A 79 -9.69 -5.06 -2.23
C LEU A 79 -10.71 -5.99 -1.56
N THR A 80 -12.01 -5.77 -1.81
CA THR A 80 -13.08 -6.62 -1.27
C THR A 80 -13.00 -8.06 -1.79
N PHE A 81 -12.62 -8.24 -3.06
CA PHE A 81 -12.40 -9.57 -3.62
C PHE A 81 -11.29 -10.32 -2.88
N PHE A 82 -10.14 -9.70 -2.63
CA PHE A 82 -9.04 -10.37 -1.92
C PHE A 82 -9.40 -10.68 -0.48
N ILE A 83 -10.09 -9.77 0.23
CA ILE A 83 -10.57 -10.02 1.59
C ILE A 83 -11.47 -11.26 1.61
N ARG A 84 -12.46 -11.33 0.70
CA ARG A 84 -13.37 -12.48 0.63
C ARG A 84 -12.68 -13.76 0.15
N LYS A 85 -11.76 -13.67 -0.82
CA LYS A 85 -11.03 -14.81 -1.37
C LYS A 85 -10.10 -15.46 -0.35
N THR A 86 -9.62 -14.71 0.62
CA THR A 86 -8.83 -15.23 1.75
C THR A 86 -9.68 -15.74 2.92
N GLY A 87 -10.99 -15.85 2.72
CA GLY A 87 -11.91 -16.45 3.70
C GLY A 87 -12.41 -15.49 4.78
N HIS A 88 -12.06 -14.18 4.70
CA HIS A 88 -12.50 -13.22 5.69
C HIS A 88 -13.90 -12.67 5.39
N GLU A 89 -14.67 -12.40 6.42
CA GLU A 89 -15.98 -11.78 6.32
C GLU A 89 -15.85 -10.26 6.40
N ILE A 90 -16.46 -9.54 5.44
CA ILE A 90 -16.54 -8.08 5.46
C ILE A 90 -17.74 -7.69 6.31
N SER A 91 -17.51 -6.93 7.38
CA SER A 91 -18.53 -6.48 8.31
C SER A 91 -19.05 -5.07 8.01
N ASP A 92 -18.20 -4.17 7.48
CA ASP A 92 -18.60 -2.81 7.15
C ASP A 92 -17.69 -2.20 6.07
N ILE A 93 -18.23 -1.22 5.33
CA ILE A 93 -17.47 -0.40 4.38
C ILE A 93 -17.84 1.06 4.57
N LYS A 94 -16.83 1.91 4.73
CA LYS A 94 -17.00 3.36 4.86
C LYS A 94 -16.12 4.08 3.87
N TYR A 95 -16.66 5.13 3.26
CA TYR A 95 -15.87 6.08 2.50
C TYR A 95 -15.25 7.13 3.43
N VAL A 96 -14.06 7.58 3.07
CA VAL A 96 -13.33 8.63 3.79
C VAL A 96 -13.27 9.87 2.91
N TYR A 97 -13.70 11.00 3.47
CA TYR A 97 -13.81 12.28 2.78
C TYR A 97 -13.00 13.34 3.50
N ARG A 98 -12.55 14.35 2.75
CA ARG A 98 -12.15 15.63 3.32
C ARG A 98 -13.38 16.52 3.43
N TYR A 99 -13.55 17.13 4.59
CA TYR A 99 -14.67 17.99 4.92
C TYR A 99 -14.15 19.38 5.33
N LYS A 100 -15.06 20.29 5.70
CA LYS A 100 -14.74 21.67 6.11
C LYS A 100 -13.50 21.75 7.00
N GLN A 101 -12.70 22.82 6.81
CA GLN A 101 -11.44 23.04 7.52
C GLN A 101 -10.46 21.84 7.44
N ASP A 102 -10.52 21.13 6.31
CA ASP A 102 -9.68 19.97 6.03
C ASP A 102 -9.84 18.80 7.01
N SER A 103 -10.96 18.73 7.74
CA SER A 103 -11.27 17.60 8.63
C SER A 103 -11.50 16.32 7.83
N ILE A 104 -11.19 15.18 8.45
CA ILE A 104 -11.38 13.86 7.84
C ILE A 104 -12.58 13.19 8.48
N VAL A 105 -13.53 12.76 7.63
CA VAL A 105 -14.78 12.12 8.08
C VAL A 105 -14.99 10.80 7.38
N GLU A 106 -15.46 9.81 8.13
CA GLU A 106 -15.92 8.52 7.61
C GLU A 106 -17.45 8.52 7.48
N ARG A 107 -17.94 7.98 6.37
CA ARG A 107 -19.38 7.84 6.10
C ARG A 107 -19.69 6.45 5.57
N PRO A 108 -20.83 5.85 5.93
CA PRO A 108 -21.25 4.59 5.36
C PRO A 108 -21.23 4.62 3.83
N TYR A 109 -20.82 3.52 3.24
CA TYR A 109 -20.61 3.37 1.79
C TYR A 109 -21.86 3.69 0.94
N ASP A 110 -23.04 3.36 1.42
CA ASP A 110 -24.34 3.54 0.75
C ASP A 110 -24.97 4.92 0.96
N VAL A 111 -24.40 5.73 1.86
CA VAL A 111 -24.90 7.08 2.15
C VAL A 111 -24.27 8.09 1.18
N LYS A 112 -25.12 8.74 0.36
CA LYS A 112 -24.68 9.88 -0.44
C LYS A 112 -24.24 11.01 0.48
N MET A 113 -23.06 11.57 0.20
CA MET A 113 -22.68 12.80 0.89
C MET A 113 -23.70 13.89 0.60
N PRO A 114 -24.21 14.60 1.61
CA PRO A 114 -24.96 15.82 1.39
C PRO A 114 -24.15 16.78 0.54
N ASP A 115 -24.81 17.60 -0.25
CA ASP A 115 -24.14 18.64 -1.03
C ASP A 115 -23.30 19.50 -0.07
N ILE A 116 -21.98 19.48 -0.28
CA ILE A 116 -21.05 20.23 0.56
C ILE A 116 -21.03 21.64 -0.01
N GLU A 117 -21.76 22.55 0.63
CA GLU A 117 -21.90 23.94 0.21
C GLU A 117 -20.59 24.73 0.21
N ASP A 118 -19.53 24.25 0.91
CA ASP A 118 -18.29 25.00 1.09
C ASP A 118 -17.04 24.23 0.61
N GLY A 119 -16.96 23.91 -0.67
CA GLY A 119 -15.68 23.53 -1.29
C GLY A 119 -15.07 22.17 -0.95
N GLY A 120 -15.74 21.35 -0.18
CA GLY A 120 -15.31 19.97 0.09
C GLY A 120 -15.37 19.09 -1.18
N THR A 121 -14.50 18.09 -1.29
CA THR A 121 -14.52 17.19 -2.43
C THR A 121 -15.69 16.22 -2.32
N LYS A 122 -16.63 16.24 -3.28
CA LYS A 122 -17.75 15.29 -3.38
C LYS A 122 -17.30 13.82 -3.57
N LYS A 123 -16.01 13.60 -3.84
CA LYS A 123 -15.46 12.27 -4.10
C LYS A 123 -14.66 11.79 -2.88
N PRO A 124 -14.82 10.51 -2.46
CA PRO A 124 -14.01 9.95 -1.42
C PRO A 124 -12.54 9.89 -1.88
N PHE A 125 -11.62 10.25 -1.00
CA PHE A 125 -10.20 10.05 -1.22
C PHE A 125 -9.66 8.80 -0.51
N GLY A 126 -10.49 8.16 0.30
CA GLY A 126 -10.17 6.91 0.97
C GLY A 126 -11.38 6.02 1.16
N VAL A 127 -11.10 4.79 1.54
CA VAL A 127 -12.09 3.79 1.96
C VAL A 127 -11.52 3.00 3.13
N ARG A 128 -12.39 2.69 4.08
CA ARG A 128 -12.18 1.73 5.16
C ARG A 128 -13.05 0.50 4.89
N VAL A 129 -12.46 -0.66 4.99
CA VAL A 129 -13.17 -1.94 4.95
C VAL A 129 -12.87 -2.66 6.25
N ASP A 130 -13.93 -2.91 7.04
CA ASP A 130 -13.85 -3.70 8.25
C ASP A 130 -14.14 -5.16 7.92
N PHE A 131 -13.35 -6.06 8.49
CA PHE A 131 -13.46 -7.49 8.25
C PHE A 131 -13.11 -8.30 9.49
N VAL A 132 -13.56 -9.54 9.51
CA VAL A 132 -13.25 -10.49 10.59
C VAL A 132 -12.21 -11.48 10.11
N GLN A 133 -11.13 -11.62 10.87
CA GLN A 133 -10.09 -12.64 10.69
C GLN A 133 -9.87 -13.36 12.02
N ASP A 134 -10.01 -14.67 12.02
CA ASP A 134 -9.82 -15.52 13.22
C ASP A 134 -10.63 -15.01 14.45
N GLY A 135 -11.87 -14.59 14.20
CA GLY A 135 -12.78 -14.04 15.22
C GLY A 135 -12.45 -12.63 15.69
N LYS A 136 -11.44 -11.97 15.13
CA LYS A 136 -11.04 -10.60 15.49
C LYS A 136 -11.48 -9.60 14.42
N ASN A 137 -12.02 -8.47 14.87
CA ASN A 137 -12.32 -7.34 14.00
C ASN A 137 -11.04 -6.62 13.58
N LYS A 138 -10.88 -6.43 12.29
CA LYS A 138 -9.74 -5.72 11.68
C LYS A 138 -10.22 -4.72 10.66
N SER A 139 -9.39 -3.74 10.35
CA SER A 139 -9.69 -2.72 9.36
C SER A 139 -8.57 -2.55 8.36
N VAL A 140 -8.91 -2.48 7.09
CA VAL A 140 -8.00 -2.01 6.06
C VAL A 140 -8.47 -0.66 5.53
N TYR A 141 -7.55 0.29 5.52
CA TYR A 141 -7.74 1.60 4.93
C TYR A 141 -6.99 1.67 3.61
N TYR A 142 -7.60 2.21 2.60
CA TYR A 142 -6.92 2.63 1.39
C TYR A 142 -7.15 4.11 1.17
N PHE A 143 -6.07 4.85 0.89
CA PHE A 143 -6.14 6.27 0.58
C PHE A 143 -5.50 6.55 -0.78
N LYS A 144 -6.25 7.24 -1.64
CA LYS A 144 -5.76 7.84 -2.86
C LYS A 144 -5.21 9.22 -2.53
N TYR A 145 -3.90 9.33 -2.32
CA TYR A 145 -3.29 10.59 -1.95
C TYR A 145 -1.88 10.76 -2.53
N ASP A 146 -1.58 11.97 -3.00
CA ASP A 146 -0.22 12.35 -3.38
C ASP A 146 0.57 12.71 -2.13
N VAL A 147 1.41 11.78 -1.69
CA VAL A 147 2.22 11.92 -0.47
C VAL A 147 3.56 12.62 -0.69
N SER A 148 3.71 13.38 -1.79
CA SER A 148 4.84 14.28 -1.97
C SER A 148 4.85 15.42 -0.93
N ASN A 149 6.01 15.91 -0.54
CA ASN A 149 6.17 16.94 0.50
C ASN A 149 5.32 18.18 0.26
N LYS A 150 5.08 18.53 -1.01
CA LYS A 150 4.24 19.67 -1.38
C LYS A 150 2.81 19.54 -0.89
N LYS A 151 2.29 18.31 -0.82
CA LYS A 151 0.89 18.02 -0.46
C LYS A 151 0.74 17.25 0.85
N PHE A 152 1.83 16.68 1.34
CA PHE A 152 1.84 15.83 2.52
C PHE A 152 2.88 16.35 3.52
N ASN A 153 2.44 17.28 4.37
CA ASN A 153 3.25 17.95 5.37
C ASN A 153 2.40 18.26 6.62
N ASP A 154 3.00 18.83 7.64
CA ASP A 154 2.41 19.10 8.93
C ASP A 154 1.21 20.08 8.93
N THR A 155 1.06 20.87 7.87
CA THR A 155 -0.13 21.74 7.68
C THR A 155 -1.31 20.97 7.04
N CYS A 156 -1.11 19.74 6.58
CA CYS A 156 -2.12 18.94 5.93
C CYS A 156 -2.87 18.07 6.96
N ALA A 157 -4.19 18.17 7.00
CA ALA A 157 -5.01 17.36 7.89
C ALA A 157 -4.82 15.85 7.69
N PHE A 158 -4.61 15.41 6.45
CA PHE A 158 -4.36 14.00 6.19
C PHE A 158 -3.01 13.53 6.75
N TYR A 159 -1.96 14.37 6.66
CA TYR A 159 -0.69 14.07 7.32
C TYR A 159 -0.88 13.89 8.82
N ASN A 160 -1.55 14.83 9.45
CA ASN A 160 -1.82 14.78 10.90
C ASN A 160 -2.70 13.57 11.29
N TYR A 161 -3.70 13.24 10.46
CA TYR A 161 -4.55 12.06 10.67
C TYR A 161 -3.73 10.76 10.66
N ILE A 162 -2.82 10.60 9.69
CA ILE A 162 -1.95 9.42 9.58
C ILE A 162 -0.87 9.43 10.67
N ASN A 163 -0.24 10.59 10.91
CA ASN A 163 0.84 10.74 11.89
C ASN A 163 0.38 10.49 13.32
N ASN A 164 -0.87 10.83 13.64
CA ASN A 164 -1.48 10.58 14.95
C ASN A 164 -2.04 9.16 15.09
N SER A 165 -1.91 8.31 14.09
CA SER A 165 -2.34 6.91 14.19
C SER A 165 -1.46 6.15 15.18
N LYS A 166 -2.08 5.61 16.23
CA LYS A 166 -1.38 4.84 17.26
C LYS A 166 -1.24 3.37 16.84
N ASN A 167 -0.22 2.70 17.37
CA ASN A 167 0.01 1.25 17.20
C ASN A 167 0.16 0.82 15.73
N VAL A 168 0.81 1.65 14.93
CA VAL A 168 1.06 1.34 13.53
C VAL A 168 2.21 0.34 13.43
N VAL A 169 1.92 -0.83 12.87
CA VAL A 169 2.95 -1.84 12.62
C VAL A 169 3.80 -1.41 11.43
N THR A 170 3.15 -1.08 10.32
CA THR A 170 3.79 -0.53 9.11
C THR A 170 2.75 0.14 8.21
N TYR A 171 3.25 0.89 7.22
CA TYR A 171 2.44 1.47 6.14
C TYR A 171 2.72 0.71 4.84
N ILE A 172 1.69 0.52 4.03
CA ILE A 172 1.80 -0.11 2.73
C ILE A 172 1.68 0.98 1.67
N LYS A 173 2.80 1.32 1.05
CA LYS A 173 2.85 2.38 0.05
C LYS A 173 3.12 1.81 -1.34
N SER A 174 2.20 2.07 -2.29
CA SER A 174 2.47 1.78 -3.70
C SER A 174 3.56 2.71 -4.24
N ALA A 175 4.29 2.26 -5.26
CA ALA A 175 5.42 3.02 -5.83
C ALA A 175 6.45 3.45 -4.77
N SER A 176 6.84 2.52 -3.89
CA SER A 176 7.79 2.75 -2.79
C SER A 176 9.15 3.26 -3.28
N TYR A 177 9.53 2.96 -4.52
CA TYR A 177 10.75 3.49 -5.16
C TYR A 177 10.84 5.02 -5.17
N LEU A 178 9.71 5.73 -5.08
CA LEU A 178 9.71 7.18 -4.95
C LEU A 178 10.30 7.68 -3.62
N LEU A 179 10.37 6.82 -2.59
CA LEU A 179 10.96 7.17 -1.29
C LEU A 179 12.47 7.44 -1.34
N HIS A 180 13.13 7.12 -2.46
CA HIS A 180 14.51 7.55 -2.73
C HIS A 180 14.63 9.06 -2.93
N ASN A 181 13.57 9.73 -3.37
CA ASN A 181 13.60 11.14 -3.72
C ASN A 181 13.36 12.06 -2.52
N ASN A 182 14.03 13.21 -2.50
CA ASN A 182 13.90 14.19 -1.42
C ASN A 182 12.49 14.79 -1.33
N PHE A 183 11.74 14.85 -2.46
CA PHE A 183 10.38 15.35 -2.42
C PHE A 183 9.37 14.37 -1.77
N MET A 184 9.83 13.20 -1.30
CA MET A 184 9.08 12.22 -0.52
C MET A 184 9.63 12.06 0.91
N SER A 185 10.47 12.97 1.38
CA SER A 185 11.10 12.84 2.70
C SER A 185 10.05 12.80 3.82
N ASN A 186 9.00 13.60 3.78
CA ASN A 186 7.96 13.58 4.82
C ASN A 186 7.29 12.22 4.96
N MET A 187 7.00 11.55 3.85
CA MET A 187 6.42 10.21 3.89
C MET A 187 7.43 9.17 4.38
N ARG A 188 8.69 9.28 3.94
CA ARG A 188 9.77 8.42 4.42
C ARG A 188 9.96 8.54 5.93
N ASP A 189 10.05 9.78 6.43
CA ASP A 189 10.27 10.07 7.84
C ASP A 189 9.08 9.62 8.69
N LEU A 190 7.85 9.80 8.19
CA LEU A 190 6.64 9.28 8.84
C LEU A 190 6.69 7.75 8.98
N ILE A 191 7.09 7.02 7.93
CA ILE A 191 7.23 5.55 8.00
C ILE A 191 8.29 5.18 9.04
N LEU A 192 9.46 5.82 9.00
CA LEU A 192 10.56 5.53 9.93
C LEU A 192 10.21 5.88 11.38
N ASN A 193 9.46 6.95 11.60
CA ASN A 193 9.10 7.38 12.96
C ASN A 193 7.98 6.56 13.57
N ASN A 194 6.98 6.16 12.78
CA ASN A 194 5.74 5.59 13.29
C ASN A 194 5.62 4.07 13.09
N SER A 195 6.42 3.46 12.18
CA SER A 195 6.37 2.01 11.99
C SER A 195 7.21 1.27 13.03
N SER A 196 6.74 0.10 13.44
CA SER A 196 7.53 -0.84 14.26
C SER A 196 8.37 -1.78 13.39
N TYR A 197 7.91 -2.04 12.17
CA TYR A 197 8.58 -2.92 11.20
C TYR A 197 8.50 -2.33 9.81
N VAL A 198 9.53 -2.58 9.00
CA VAL A 198 9.53 -2.31 7.57
C VAL A 198 10.06 -3.53 6.83
N ILE A 199 9.33 -4.00 5.84
CA ILE A 199 9.76 -5.05 4.91
C ILE A 199 9.76 -4.46 3.51
N GLN A 200 10.90 -4.52 2.86
CA GLN A 200 11.08 -3.96 1.52
C GLN A 200 12.23 -4.64 0.77
N ASP A 201 12.30 -4.41 -0.53
CA ASP A 201 13.51 -4.63 -1.30
C ASP A 201 14.38 -3.35 -1.33
N ASP A 202 15.43 -3.34 -2.14
CA ASP A 202 16.34 -2.18 -2.28
C ASP A 202 15.69 -0.95 -2.95
N THR A 203 14.49 -1.10 -3.52
CA THR A 203 13.77 0.00 -4.16
C THR A 203 12.97 0.86 -3.17
N GLY A 204 12.78 0.40 -1.94
CA GLY A 204 12.02 1.11 -0.91
C GLY A 204 12.77 2.31 -0.33
N ILE A 205 12.71 2.49 0.98
CA ILE A 205 13.48 3.51 1.70
C ILE A 205 14.98 3.18 1.58
N PRO A 206 15.83 4.12 1.15
CA PRO A 206 17.27 3.88 1.08
C PRO A 206 17.85 3.38 2.41
N TYR A 207 18.69 2.34 2.34
CA TYR A 207 19.24 1.64 3.50
C TYR A 207 19.92 2.57 4.51
N LYS A 208 20.60 3.62 4.06
CA LYS A 208 21.25 4.60 4.92
C LYS A 208 20.33 5.22 5.99
N PHE A 209 19.06 5.47 5.67
CA PHE A 209 18.12 6.08 6.61
C PHE A 209 17.75 5.18 7.79
N PHE A 210 17.90 3.87 7.65
CA PHE A 210 17.74 2.94 8.77
C PHE A 210 18.96 2.91 9.68
N THR A 211 20.14 3.24 9.17
CA THR A 211 21.41 3.16 9.90
C THR A 211 21.82 4.47 10.55
N GLU A 212 21.40 5.62 10.02
CA GLU A 212 21.78 6.95 10.50
C GLU A 212 21.48 7.18 11.98
N ASN A 213 20.34 6.70 12.50
CA ASN A 213 19.90 6.92 13.87
C ASN A 213 20.03 5.69 14.78
N ASN A 214 20.59 4.60 14.28
CA ASN A 214 20.78 3.34 15.00
C ASN A 214 19.53 2.79 15.74
N ASN A 215 18.33 3.22 15.30
CA ASN A 215 17.05 2.84 15.94
C ASN A 215 16.46 1.55 15.39
N TRP A 216 17.12 0.94 14.39
CA TRP A 216 16.62 -0.22 13.69
C TRP A 216 17.58 -1.40 13.80
N GLU A 217 17.03 -2.58 14.01
CA GLU A 217 17.73 -3.86 13.83
C GLU A 217 17.40 -4.37 12.44
N MET A 218 18.43 -4.75 11.67
CA MET A 218 18.28 -5.15 10.27
C MET A 218 18.57 -6.64 10.10
N LYS A 219 17.69 -7.32 9.36
CA LYS A 219 17.94 -8.67 8.84
C LYS A 219 17.86 -8.64 7.33
N LEU A 220 18.90 -9.15 6.68
CA LEU A 220 19.02 -9.17 5.23
C LEU A 220 18.78 -10.58 4.70
N TYR A 221 18.12 -10.66 3.55
CA TYR A 221 17.84 -11.91 2.86
C TYR A 221 18.17 -11.80 1.38
N GLY A 222 18.63 -12.90 0.79
CA GLY A 222 18.92 -12.99 -0.64
C GLY A 222 20.31 -12.47 -1.02
N GLN A 223 20.40 -11.74 -2.12
CA GLN A 223 21.66 -11.27 -2.67
C GLN A 223 21.51 -9.86 -3.27
N TYR A 224 22.39 -8.95 -2.92
CA TYR A 224 22.45 -7.62 -3.52
C TYR A 224 23.66 -7.48 -4.43
N THR A 225 23.46 -7.62 -5.74
CA THR A 225 24.54 -7.58 -6.74
C THR A 225 24.38 -6.43 -7.73
N LYS A 226 23.18 -5.91 -7.90
CA LYS A 226 22.84 -4.76 -8.75
C LYS A 226 21.47 -4.23 -8.35
N PRO A 227 21.18 -2.94 -8.59
CA PRO A 227 19.84 -2.38 -8.42
C PRO A 227 18.85 -3.04 -9.39
N VAL A 228 17.56 -2.87 -9.12
CA VAL A 228 16.49 -3.28 -10.05
C VAL A 228 16.59 -2.48 -11.34
N SER A 229 16.62 -3.17 -12.48
CA SER A 229 16.78 -2.55 -13.79
C SER A 229 15.57 -1.72 -14.26
N ASP A 230 14.38 -1.99 -13.70
CA ASP A 230 13.14 -1.29 -14.05
C ASP A 230 13.14 0.20 -13.64
N PHE A 231 14.07 0.60 -12.76
CA PHE A 231 14.22 1.97 -12.26
C PHE A 231 15.61 2.50 -12.57
N THR A 232 15.79 3.04 -13.77
CA THR A 232 17.09 3.50 -14.30
C THR A 232 17.77 4.59 -13.48
N TYR A 233 17.03 5.29 -12.63
CA TYR A 233 17.57 6.31 -11.71
C TYR A 233 18.01 5.77 -10.35
N LEU A 234 17.75 4.50 -10.05
CA LEU A 234 18.27 3.87 -8.83
C LEU A 234 19.68 3.37 -9.09
N SER A 235 20.61 3.84 -8.28
CA SER A 235 22.00 3.41 -8.27
C SER A 235 22.27 2.40 -7.16
N MET A 236 23.41 1.73 -7.24
CA MET A 236 23.90 0.85 -6.18
C MET A 236 24.00 1.59 -4.85
N GLN A 237 23.40 1.06 -3.81
CA GLN A 237 23.48 1.62 -2.46
C GLN A 237 24.70 1.05 -1.75
N LYS A 238 25.82 1.79 -1.72
CA LYS A 238 27.06 1.35 -1.08
C LYS A 238 26.87 0.83 0.36
N PRO A 239 26.13 1.52 1.26
CA PRO A 239 25.93 1.01 2.61
C PRO A 239 25.19 -0.34 2.66
N LEU A 240 24.26 -0.59 1.73
CA LEU A 240 23.57 -1.87 1.63
C LEU A 240 24.50 -2.95 1.08
N GLU A 241 25.28 -2.64 0.05
CA GLU A 241 26.28 -3.55 -0.51
C GLU A 241 27.29 -4.00 0.55
N GLU A 242 27.84 -3.05 1.31
CA GLU A 242 28.76 -3.31 2.41
C GLU A 242 28.13 -4.19 3.50
N ALA A 243 26.85 -3.97 3.83
CA ALA A 243 26.13 -4.80 4.78
C ALA A 243 25.98 -6.26 4.30
N TYR A 244 25.69 -6.47 3.01
CA TYR A 244 25.64 -7.82 2.42
C TYR A 244 27.01 -8.50 2.38
N GLN A 245 28.10 -7.75 2.19
CA GLN A 245 29.45 -8.29 2.18
C GLN A 245 29.94 -8.63 3.59
N LYS A 246 29.77 -7.70 4.53
CA LYS A 246 30.27 -7.82 5.91
C LYS A 246 29.61 -8.97 6.67
N ASP A 247 28.34 -9.14 6.54
CA ASP A 247 27.53 -10.12 7.29
C ASP A 247 27.07 -11.30 6.42
N SER A 248 27.82 -11.64 5.38
CA SER A 248 27.43 -12.67 4.39
C SER A 248 27.01 -14.01 5.02
N ALA A 249 27.62 -14.41 6.14
CA ALA A 249 27.27 -15.61 6.88
C ALA A 249 25.89 -15.53 7.60
N LYS A 250 25.38 -14.31 7.81
CA LYS A 250 24.08 -14.06 8.48
C LYS A 250 22.95 -13.77 7.49
N ILE A 251 23.27 -13.70 6.17
CA ILE A 251 22.25 -13.46 5.16
C ILE A 251 21.32 -14.65 5.06
N GLY A 252 20.03 -14.39 5.30
CA GLY A 252 18.99 -15.39 5.21
C GLY A 252 18.67 -15.78 3.75
N LYS A 253 18.09 -16.97 3.59
CA LYS A 253 17.47 -17.37 2.31
C LYS A 253 15.97 -17.34 2.46
N LEU A 254 15.28 -16.86 1.42
CA LEU A 254 13.81 -16.91 1.38
C LEU A 254 13.36 -18.12 0.56
N PRO A 255 12.35 -18.86 1.00
CA PRO A 255 11.75 -19.95 0.24
C PRO A 255 10.75 -19.46 -0.83
N PHE A 256 10.58 -18.15 -0.98
CA PHE A 256 9.67 -17.50 -1.90
C PHE A 256 10.31 -16.22 -2.47
N HIS A 257 9.72 -15.70 -3.54
CA HIS A 257 10.15 -14.45 -4.17
C HIS A 257 9.27 -13.29 -3.72
N LEU A 258 9.87 -12.14 -3.43
CA LEU A 258 9.19 -10.91 -3.04
C LEU A 258 9.92 -9.70 -3.62
N GLY A 259 9.17 -8.63 -3.93
CA GLY A 259 9.72 -7.38 -4.46
C GLY A 259 10.02 -7.44 -5.97
N TYR A 260 10.75 -6.46 -6.44
CA TYR A 260 11.01 -6.27 -7.87
C TYR A 260 12.09 -7.19 -8.46
N HIS A 261 12.87 -7.86 -7.62
CA HIS A 261 13.92 -8.80 -8.04
C HIS A 261 13.43 -10.22 -8.35
N TRP A 262 12.17 -10.53 -8.11
CA TRP A 262 11.63 -11.88 -8.19
C TRP A 262 11.92 -12.61 -9.51
N GLY A 263 11.94 -11.89 -10.64
CA GLY A 263 12.23 -12.47 -11.97
C GLY A 263 13.69 -12.83 -12.20
N SER A 264 14.61 -12.34 -11.38
CA SER A 264 16.05 -12.58 -11.52
C SER A 264 16.58 -13.70 -10.63
N LYS A 265 15.74 -14.34 -9.81
CA LYS A 265 16.11 -15.30 -8.75
C LYS A 265 17.12 -14.73 -7.72
N LYS A 266 17.24 -13.40 -7.65
CA LYS A 266 18.13 -12.67 -6.74
C LYS A 266 17.26 -11.76 -5.90
N ASP A 267 16.57 -12.36 -4.94
CA ASP A 267 15.75 -11.59 -4.04
C ASP A 267 16.62 -10.73 -3.13
N VAL A 268 16.21 -9.49 -2.96
CA VAL A 268 16.82 -8.58 -1.99
C VAL A 268 15.71 -8.19 -1.03
N ILE A 269 15.77 -8.65 0.19
CA ILE A 269 14.79 -8.28 1.21
C ILE A 269 15.50 -7.74 2.43
N ILE A 270 15.06 -6.57 2.81
CA ILE A 270 15.44 -5.86 4.02
C ILE A 270 14.27 -5.96 4.99
N TYR A 271 14.46 -6.67 6.08
CA TYR A 271 13.55 -6.67 7.22
C TYR A 271 14.14 -5.81 8.31
N ALA A 272 13.48 -4.70 8.60
CA ALA A 272 13.87 -3.78 9.65
C ALA A 272 12.87 -3.84 10.80
N SER A 273 13.34 -4.02 12.03
CA SER A 273 12.55 -3.93 13.25
C SER A 273 13.07 -2.81 14.15
N LYS A 274 12.15 -2.01 14.69
CA LYS A 274 12.53 -0.91 15.58
C LYS A 274 13.07 -1.48 16.90
N LYS A 275 14.21 -0.98 17.37
CA LYS A 275 14.78 -1.37 18.67
C LYS A 275 13.84 -0.92 19.79
N LYS A 276 13.67 -1.78 20.78
CA LYS A 276 12.88 -1.48 21.98
C LYS A 276 13.62 -0.57 22.92
#